data_d91676d7544c6e582db4a9d644119ede
#
_entry.id   d91676d7544c6e582db4a9d644119ede
#
_cell.length_a   1.000
_cell.length_b   1.000
_cell.length_c   1.000
_cell.angle_alpha   90.00
_cell.angle_beta   90.00
_cell.angle_gamma   90.00
#
_symmetry.space_group_name_H-M   'P 1'
#
loop_
_entity.id
_entity.type
_entity.pdbx_description
1 polymer ?
#
loop_
_entity_poly.entity_id
_entity_poly.type
_entity_poly.pdbx_seq_one_letter_code
_entity_poly.pdbx_strand_id
1 'polypeptide(L)'
;MDELPEIIIETLKKRGVTELRPPQKLSIEKGLMRGKNLVVSSPTSSGKTLIAEIAMVKHFENRGKTLYIVPLKSLASEKFNSFKERYGEHGLKTALSIGDFDKQDKFLDSYDLIITTSEKTDSLIRHNASFFRNVSCVVIDEVHLLNDNSRGPTLEILITILRQMLPSAQFIALSATIKNDELLSKWL
;
A
#
# COMPACT_ATOMS: atom_id res chain seq x y z
N MET A 1 6.78 11.87 -17.06
CA MET A 1 7.61 10.90 -16.35
C MET A 1 8.65 11.55 -15.42
N ASP A 2 8.94 12.80 -15.61
CA ASP A 2 10.03 13.51 -14.91
C ASP A 2 9.84 13.68 -13.39
N GLU A 3 8.64 13.42 -12.87
CA GLU A 3 8.36 13.47 -11.43
C GLU A 3 8.41 12.09 -10.74
N LEU A 4 8.66 11.02 -11.49
CA LEU A 4 8.68 9.66 -10.91
C LEU A 4 10.05 9.34 -10.29
N PRO A 5 10.08 8.53 -9.22
CA PRO A 5 11.30 7.95 -8.68
C PRO A 5 12.11 7.23 -9.76
N GLU A 6 13.44 7.36 -9.72
CA GLU A 6 14.32 6.75 -10.74
C GLU A 6 14.16 5.23 -10.78
N ILE A 7 14.02 4.59 -9.62
CA ILE A 7 13.74 3.16 -9.48
C ILE A 7 12.46 2.76 -10.25
N ILE A 8 11.41 3.58 -10.20
CA ILE A 8 10.17 3.32 -10.95
C ILE A 8 10.42 3.45 -12.45
N ILE A 9 11.14 4.47 -12.89
CA ILE A 9 11.47 4.68 -14.32
C ILE A 9 12.25 3.49 -14.87
N GLU A 10 13.27 3.01 -14.17
CA GLU A 10 14.06 1.84 -14.55
C GLU A 10 13.19 0.56 -14.61
N THR A 11 12.37 0.35 -13.59
CA THR A 11 11.46 -0.81 -13.52
C THR A 11 10.46 -0.81 -14.69
N LEU A 12 9.91 0.36 -15.04
CA LEU A 12 8.99 0.50 -16.17
C LEU A 12 9.70 0.22 -17.50
N LYS A 13 10.93 0.71 -17.69
CA LYS A 13 11.75 0.44 -18.88
C LYS A 13 12.03 -1.06 -19.04
N LYS A 14 12.45 -1.74 -17.96
CA LYS A 14 12.66 -3.20 -17.96
C LYS A 14 11.41 -3.99 -18.34
N ARG A 15 10.21 -3.47 -18.01
CA ARG A 15 8.91 -4.07 -18.34
C ARG A 15 8.36 -3.66 -19.70
N GLY A 16 9.07 -2.85 -20.47
CA GLY A 16 8.63 -2.33 -21.77
C GLY A 16 7.46 -1.36 -21.68
N VAL A 17 7.24 -0.75 -20.52
CA VAL A 17 6.17 0.22 -20.31
C VAL A 17 6.68 1.62 -20.67
N THR A 18 6.21 2.14 -21.78
CA THR A 18 6.63 3.44 -22.34
C THR A 18 5.71 4.59 -21.92
N GLU A 19 4.50 4.29 -21.48
CA GLU A 19 3.50 5.29 -21.14
C GLU A 19 2.66 4.87 -19.92
N LEU A 20 2.36 5.83 -19.05
CA LEU A 20 1.45 5.64 -17.93
C LEU A 20 0.00 5.61 -18.42
N ARG A 21 -0.80 4.73 -17.82
CA ARG A 21 -2.25 4.66 -18.07
C ARG A 21 -2.98 5.86 -17.43
N PRO A 22 -4.18 6.21 -17.92
CA PRO A 22 -4.93 7.37 -17.42
C PRO A 22 -5.10 7.43 -15.90
N PRO A 23 -5.45 6.34 -15.17
CA PRO A 23 -5.55 6.40 -13.71
C PRO A 23 -4.23 6.72 -13.01
N GLN A 24 -3.11 6.28 -13.58
CA GLN A 24 -1.77 6.53 -13.04
C GLN A 24 -1.37 7.99 -13.22
N LYS A 25 -1.59 8.55 -14.43
CA LYS A 25 -1.35 9.97 -14.71
C LYS A 25 -2.20 10.85 -13.79
N LEU A 26 -3.49 10.56 -13.69
CA LEU A 26 -4.43 11.30 -12.84
C LEU A 26 -4.01 11.25 -11.35
N SER A 27 -3.53 10.11 -10.86
CA SER A 27 -3.07 9.98 -9.47
C SER A 27 -1.86 10.89 -9.18
N ILE A 28 -0.92 11.00 -10.12
CA ILE A 28 0.22 11.91 -10.01
C ILE A 28 -0.26 13.37 -9.96
N GLU A 29 -1.12 13.77 -10.89
CA GLU A 29 -1.72 15.12 -10.94
C GLU A 29 -2.47 15.46 -9.65
N LYS A 30 -3.22 14.49 -9.09
CA LYS A 30 -3.98 14.66 -7.83
C LYS A 30 -3.10 14.69 -6.58
N GLY A 31 -1.81 14.43 -6.70
CA GLY A 31 -0.85 14.66 -5.63
C GLY A 31 -0.24 13.42 -5.01
N LEU A 32 -0.20 12.30 -5.73
CA LEU A 32 0.51 11.09 -5.30
C LEU A 32 1.93 11.42 -4.85
N MET A 33 2.66 12.17 -5.67
CA MET A 33 4.03 12.58 -5.38
C MET A 33 4.14 13.67 -4.31
N ARG A 34 3.06 14.39 -4.03
CA ARG A 34 3.01 15.42 -2.98
C ARG A 34 2.52 14.91 -1.62
N GLY A 35 2.40 13.58 -1.45
CA GLY A 35 1.99 12.96 -0.18
C GLY A 35 0.50 13.08 0.14
N LYS A 36 -0.35 13.41 -0.84
CA LYS A 36 -1.80 13.45 -0.62
C LYS A 36 -2.38 12.05 -0.50
N ASN A 37 -3.37 11.89 0.37
CA ASN A 37 -4.18 10.69 0.43
C ASN A 37 -4.99 10.54 -0.85
N LEU A 38 -5.09 9.32 -1.37
CA LEU A 38 -5.81 9.06 -2.61
C LEU A 38 -6.70 7.82 -2.49
N VAL A 39 -7.90 7.93 -3.02
CA VAL A 39 -8.76 6.80 -3.35
C VAL A 39 -8.73 6.61 -4.86
N VAL A 40 -8.30 5.44 -5.31
CA VAL A 40 -8.20 5.10 -6.72
C VAL A 40 -9.24 4.04 -7.05
N SER A 41 -10.34 4.47 -7.63
CA SER A 41 -11.42 3.59 -8.11
C SER A 41 -11.28 3.42 -9.62
N SER A 42 -10.97 2.20 -10.06
CA SER A 42 -10.85 1.89 -11.49
C SER A 42 -10.95 0.39 -11.74
N PRO A 43 -11.34 -0.04 -12.95
CA PRO A 43 -11.50 -1.46 -13.28
C PRO A 43 -10.27 -2.30 -12.95
N THR A 44 -10.48 -3.60 -12.78
CA THR A 44 -9.39 -4.57 -12.69
C THR A 44 -8.50 -4.45 -13.93
N SER A 45 -7.21 -4.69 -13.81
CA SER A 45 -6.23 -4.55 -14.91
C SER A 45 -5.95 -3.12 -15.41
N SER A 46 -6.52 -2.08 -14.78
CA SER A 46 -6.21 -0.67 -15.11
C SER A 46 -4.82 -0.20 -14.69
N GLY A 47 -4.08 -1.03 -13.94
CA GLY A 47 -2.74 -0.73 -13.46
C GLY A 47 -2.68 -0.01 -12.11
N LYS A 48 -3.71 -0.18 -11.25
CA LYS A 48 -3.75 0.37 -9.88
C LYS A 48 -2.52 0.04 -9.04
N THR A 49 -2.03 -1.20 -9.15
CA THR A 49 -0.85 -1.62 -8.40
C THR A 49 0.37 -0.71 -8.63
N LEU A 50 0.57 -0.20 -9.85
CA LEU A 50 1.67 0.71 -10.14
C LEU A 50 1.54 2.03 -9.35
N ILE A 51 0.33 2.50 -9.07
CA ILE A 51 0.12 3.71 -8.26
C ILE A 51 0.64 3.49 -6.83
N ALA A 52 0.35 2.33 -6.26
CA ALA A 52 0.89 1.94 -4.95
C ALA A 52 2.42 1.74 -5.01
N GLU A 53 2.95 1.14 -6.08
CA GLU A 53 4.39 0.96 -6.28
C GLU A 53 5.11 2.33 -6.33
N ILE A 54 4.55 3.32 -7.03
CA ILE A 54 5.10 4.68 -7.08
C ILE A 54 5.13 5.32 -5.67
N ALA A 55 4.03 5.24 -4.93
CA ALA A 55 4.00 5.77 -3.55
C ALA A 55 5.01 5.05 -2.65
N MET A 56 5.05 3.72 -2.69
CA MET A 56 5.96 2.88 -1.92
C MET A 56 7.42 3.24 -2.17
N VAL A 57 7.83 3.31 -3.44
CA VAL A 57 9.23 3.63 -3.80
C VAL A 57 9.59 5.05 -3.41
N LYS A 58 8.69 6.03 -3.62
CA LYS A 58 8.87 7.41 -3.14
C LYS A 58 9.15 7.45 -1.63
N HIS A 59 8.39 6.71 -0.84
CA HIS A 59 8.59 6.67 0.61
C HIS A 59 9.87 5.94 0.99
N PHE A 60 10.23 4.86 0.29
CA PHE A 60 11.49 4.15 0.46
C PHE A 60 12.70 5.06 0.22
N GLU A 61 12.73 5.83 -0.88
CA GLU A 61 13.80 6.80 -1.16
C GLU A 61 13.95 7.86 -0.06
N ASN A 62 12.84 8.19 0.62
CA ASN A 62 12.83 9.11 1.76
C ASN A 62 13.02 8.40 3.13
N ARG A 63 13.49 7.15 3.14
CA ARG A 63 13.73 6.31 4.33
C ARG A 63 12.48 6.06 5.17
N GLY A 64 11.31 6.19 4.60
CA GLY A 64 10.05 5.82 5.21
C GLY A 64 9.68 4.37 4.94
N LYS A 65 8.78 3.82 5.77
CA LYS A 65 8.26 2.45 5.59
C LYS A 65 6.87 2.47 4.98
N THR A 66 6.57 1.45 4.21
CA THR A 66 5.24 1.23 3.65
C THR A 66 4.58 0.00 4.29
N LEU A 67 3.36 0.19 4.78
CA LEU A 67 2.46 -0.89 5.17
C LEU A 67 1.50 -1.17 4.01
N TYR A 68 1.53 -2.38 3.46
CA TYR A 68 0.68 -2.79 2.34
C TYR A 68 -0.32 -3.84 2.81
N ILE A 69 -1.59 -3.46 2.87
CA ILE A 69 -2.67 -4.29 3.41
C ILE A 69 -3.48 -4.88 2.26
N VAL A 70 -3.64 -6.19 2.27
CA VAL A 70 -4.43 -6.94 1.30
C VAL A 70 -5.49 -7.80 2.01
N PRO A 71 -6.58 -8.17 1.33
CA PRO A 71 -7.68 -8.91 1.97
C PRO A 71 -7.39 -10.40 2.17
N LEU A 72 -6.42 -10.98 1.46
CA LEU A 72 -6.20 -12.42 1.43
C LEU A 72 -4.72 -12.77 1.56
N LYS A 73 -4.40 -13.83 2.29
CA LYS A 73 -3.04 -14.36 2.44
C LYS A 73 -2.38 -14.72 1.10
N SER A 74 -3.15 -15.25 0.15
CA SER A 74 -2.67 -15.56 -1.20
C SER A 74 -2.23 -14.31 -1.97
N LEU A 75 -3.01 -13.22 -1.89
CA LEU A 75 -2.65 -11.93 -2.48
C LEU A 75 -1.42 -11.32 -1.80
N ALA A 76 -1.29 -11.47 -0.48
CA ALA A 76 -0.10 -11.02 0.23
C ALA A 76 1.16 -11.72 -0.29
N SER A 77 1.10 -13.05 -0.46
CA SER A 77 2.21 -13.83 -0.99
C SER A 77 2.55 -13.47 -2.45
N GLU A 78 1.53 -13.25 -3.28
CA GLU A 78 1.71 -12.79 -4.67
C GLU A 78 2.42 -11.42 -4.72
N LYS A 79 1.93 -10.45 -3.95
CA LYS A 79 2.52 -9.10 -3.87
C LYS A 79 3.95 -9.16 -3.33
N PHE A 80 4.19 -9.98 -2.29
CA PHE A 80 5.51 -10.17 -1.72
C PHE A 80 6.51 -10.64 -2.76
N ASN A 81 6.21 -11.72 -3.48
CA ASN A 81 7.09 -12.26 -4.50
C ASN A 81 7.34 -11.23 -5.61
N SER A 82 6.29 -10.60 -6.10
CA SER A 82 6.33 -9.62 -7.18
C SER A 82 7.16 -8.38 -6.80
N PHE A 83 6.99 -7.84 -5.60
CA PHE A 83 7.71 -6.64 -5.18
C PHE A 83 9.16 -6.95 -4.79
N LYS A 84 9.40 -8.09 -4.16
CA LYS A 84 10.75 -8.57 -3.87
C LYS A 84 11.58 -8.76 -5.14
N GLU A 85 11.01 -9.35 -6.18
CA GLU A 85 11.65 -9.52 -7.48
C GLU A 85 11.95 -8.18 -8.15
N ARG A 86 10.99 -7.25 -8.14
CA ARG A 86 11.12 -5.97 -8.85
C ARG A 86 12.04 -4.96 -8.17
N TYR A 87 12.01 -4.92 -6.85
CA TYR A 87 12.64 -3.83 -6.08
C TYR A 87 13.76 -4.29 -5.17
N GLY A 88 13.96 -5.61 -5.01
CA GLY A 88 15.01 -6.16 -4.15
C GLY A 88 16.42 -5.80 -4.62
N GLU A 89 16.65 -5.74 -5.93
CA GLU A 89 17.94 -5.31 -6.50
C GLU A 89 18.28 -3.83 -6.21
N HIS A 90 17.25 -2.99 -5.94
CA HIS A 90 17.41 -1.60 -5.54
C HIS A 90 17.54 -1.44 -4.01
N GLY A 91 17.68 -2.54 -3.27
CA GLY A 91 17.88 -2.56 -1.83
C GLY A 91 16.59 -2.48 -0.99
N LEU A 92 15.39 -2.43 -1.61
CA LEU A 92 14.12 -2.42 -0.88
C LEU A 92 13.87 -3.77 -0.21
N LYS A 93 13.87 -3.78 1.12
CA LYS A 93 13.65 -4.97 1.92
C LYS A 93 12.16 -5.19 2.15
N THR A 94 11.63 -6.30 1.64
CA THR A 94 10.21 -6.65 1.75
C THR A 94 9.99 -7.75 2.77
N ALA A 95 9.04 -7.57 3.69
CA ALA A 95 8.56 -8.58 4.62
C ALA A 95 7.15 -9.04 4.26
N LEU A 96 6.87 -10.32 4.47
CA LEU A 96 5.54 -10.91 4.44
C LEU A 96 5.14 -11.26 5.88
N SER A 97 4.10 -10.59 6.40
CA SER A 97 3.58 -10.86 7.75
C SER A 97 2.10 -11.27 7.64
N ILE A 98 1.84 -12.57 7.70
CA ILE A 98 0.51 -13.17 7.58
C ILE A 98 0.35 -14.33 8.57
N GLY A 99 -0.89 -14.61 9.00
CA GLY A 99 -1.15 -15.66 9.99
C GLY A 99 -1.03 -15.16 11.43
N ASP A 100 -0.76 -16.09 12.36
CA ASP A 100 -0.64 -15.76 13.77
C ASP A 100 0.62 -14.94 14.09
N PHE A 101 0.64 -14.33 15.29
CA PHE A 101 1.81 -13.56 15.74
C PHE A 101 3.04 -14.47 15.84
N ASP A 102 4.09 -14.16 15.08
CA ASP A 102 5.30 -14.99 15.00
C ASP A 102 6.53 -14.22 15.53
N LYS A 103 7.60 -14.97 15.88
CA LYS A 103 8.89 -14.38 16.29
C LYS A 103 9.48 -13.47 15.21
N GLN A 104 9.15 -13.70 13.95
CA GLN A 104 9.57 -12.88 12.82
C GLN A 104 9.01 -11.44 12.87
N ASP A 105 7.85 -11.23 13.52
CA ASP A 105 7.25 -9.90 13.63
C ASP A 105 8.12 -8.91 14.44
N LYS A 106 9.00 -9.41 15.30
CA LYS A 106 9.97 -8.59 16.05
C LYS A 106 11.05 -7.94 15.16
N PHE A 107 11.23 -8.46 13.94
CA PHE A 107 12.25 -7.97 13.00
C PHE A 107 11.66 -7.05 11.92
N LEU A 108 10.36 -6.74 11.95
CA LEU A 108 9.71 -5.89 10.96
C LEU A 108 10.32 -4.48 10.88
N ASP A 109 10.96 -4.01 11.95
CA ASP A 109 11.72 -2.76 11.95
C ASP A 109 12.87 -2.72 10.93
N SER A 110 13.39 -3.86 10.50
CA SER A 110 14.49 -3.95 9.54
C SER A 110 14.04 -3.95 8.08
N TYR A 111 12.72 -3.92 7.82
CA TYR A 111 12.15 -3.94 6.49
C TYR A 111 11.55 -2.59 6.10
N ASP A 112 11.55 -2.30 4.80
CA ASP A 112 11.04 -1.07 4.22
C ASP A 112 9.58 -1.20 3.77
N LEU A 113 9.20 -2.39 3.33
CA LEU A 113 7.85 -2.75 2.92
C LEU A 113 7.35 -3.95 3.72
N ILE A 114 6.24 -3.77 4.41
CA ILE A 114 5.56 -4.84 5.15
C ILE A 114 4.23 -5.14 4.44
N ILE A 115 4.10 -6.36 3.92
CA ILE A 115 2.87 -6.84 3.27
C ILE A 115 2.13 -7.72 4.26
N THR A 116 0.85 -7.43 4.47
CA THR A 116 0.06 -8.05 5.54
C THR A 116 -1.42 -8.14 5.17
N THR A 117 -2.20 -8.87 5.97
CA THR A 117 -3.67 -8.85 5.90
C THR A 117 -4.27 -7.92 6.95
N SER A 118 -5.57 -7.60 6.80
CA SER A 118 -6.29 -6.76 7.77
C SER A 118 -6.25 -7.35 9.18
N GLU A 119 -6.50 -8.65 9.30
CA GLU A 119 -6.50 -9.38 10.58
C GLU A 119 -5.11 -9.38 11.24
N LYS A 120 -4.06 -9.59 10.42
CA LYS A 120 -2.70 -9.55 10.93
C LYS A 120 -2.27 -8.15 11.33
N THR A 121 -2.69 -7.12 10.59
CA THR A 121 -2.41 -5.73 10.94
C THR A 121 -3.05 -5.37 12.29
N ASP A 122 -4.30 -5.76 12.53
CA ASP A 122 -4.97 -5.58 13.83
C ASP A 122 -4.19 -6.28 14.96
N SER A 123 -3.73 -7.50 14.74
CA SER A 123 -2.88 -8.24 15.69
C SER A 123 -1.57 -7.48 15.98
N LEU A 124 -0.89 -6.97 14.95
CA LEU A 124 0.36 -6.20 15.10
C LEU A 124 0.14 -4.90 15.91
N ILE A 125 -0.98 -4.22 15.70
CA ILE A 125 -1.37 -3.03 16.47
C ILE A 125 -1.56 -3.38 17.94
N ARG A 126 -2.32 -4.44 18.25
CA ARG A 126 -2.57 -4.89 19.64
C ARG A 126 -1.30 -5.29 20.37
N HIS A 127 -0.30 -5.78 19.66
CA HIS A 127 1.01 -6.13 20.20
C HIS A 127 2.02 -4.98 20.20
N ASN A 128 1.58 -3.75 19.89
CA ASN A 128 2.42 -2.53 19.85
C ASN A 128 3.71 -2.72 19.04
N ALA A 129 3.59 -3.30 17.84
CA ALA A 129 4.73 -3.53 16.97
C ALA A 129 5.46 -2.22 16.67
N SER A 130 6.76 -2.19 16.93
CA SER A 130 7.58 -0.96 16.94
C SER A 130 7.70 -0.30 15.56
N PHE A 131 7.64 -1.07 14.48
CA PHE A 131 7.80 -0.58 13.12
C PHE A 131 6.76 0.48 12.70
N PHE A 132 5.58 0.49 13.34
CA PHE A 132 4.54 1.49 13.03
C PHE A 132 5.04 2.93 13.18
N ARG A 133 5.99 3.19 14.07
CA ARG A 133 6.56 4.54 14.29
C ARG A 133 7.21 5.13 13.05
N ASN A 134 7.66 4.28 12.13
CA ASN A 134 8.38 4.68 10.92
C ASN A 134 7.53 4.50 9.64
N VAL A 135 6.27 4.09 9.78
CA VAL A 135 5.34 3.97 8.65
C VAL A 135 4.94 5.35 8.17
N SER A 136 5.30 5.67 6.94
CA SER A 136 4.98 6.92 6.27
C SER A 136 4.02 6.77 5.10
N CYS A 137 3.75 5.51 4.69
CA CYS A 137 2.78 5.18 3.65
C CYS A 137 1.96 3.96 4.05
N VAL A 138 0.65 4.05 3.88
CA VAL A 138 -0.29 2.93 4.06
C VAL A 138 -1.02 2.71 2.75
N VAL A 139 -0.87 1.52 2.19
CA VAL A 139 -1.63 1.07 1.01
C VAL A 139 -2.69 0.09 1.46
N ILE A 140 -3.93 0.34 1.06
CA ILE A 140 -5.07 -0.55 1.31
C ILE A 140 -5.55 -1.04 -0.04
N ASP A 141 -5.24 -2.29 -0.36
CA ASP A 141 -5.67 -2.92 -1.61
C ASP A 141 -7.07 -3.50 -1.47
N GLU A 142 -7.85 -3.44 -2.53
CA GLU A 142 -9.23 -3.93 -2.61
C GLU A 142 -10.17 -3.31 -1.55
N VAL A 143 -10.03 -1.99 -1.33
CA VAL A 143 -10.80 -1.26 -0.30
C VAL A 143 -12.32 -1.32 -0.50
N HIS A 144 -12.81 -1.74 -1.68
CA HIS A 144 -14.25 -1.98 -1.92
C HIS A 144 -14.84 -3.06 -1.00
N LEU A 145 -14.01 -3.88 -0.37
CA LEU A 145 -14.44 -4.84 0.66
C LEU A 145 -14.97 -4.17 1.93
N LEU A 146 -14.88 -2.85 2.08
CA LEU A 146 -15.65 -2.11 3.09
C LEU A 146 -17.17 -2.36 2.98
N ASN A 147 -17.66 -2.66 1.78
CA ASN A 147 -19.07 -3.02 1.55
C ASN A 147 -19.41 -4.50 1.81
N ASP A 148 -18.42 -5.32 2.16
CA ASP A 148 -18.62 -6.73 2.52
C ASP A 148 -19.13 -6.83 3.95
N ASN A 149 -20.26 -7.54 4.15
CA ASN A 149 -20.93 -7.64 5.47
C ASN A 149 -20.06 -8.31 6.54
N SER A 150 -19.09 -9.15 6.14
CA SER A 150 -18.26 -9.91 7.09
C SER A 150 -16.90 -9.22 7.34
N ARG A 151 -16.29 -8.61 6.32
CA ARG A 151 -14.96 -8.03 6.37
C ARG A 151 -14.96 -6.51 6.51
N GLY A 152 -16.02 -5.86 6.02
CA GLY A 152 -16.13 -4.41 6.00
C GLY A 152 -15.94 -3.76 7.36
N PRO A 153 -16.69 -4.20 8.41
CA PRO A 153 -16.56 -3.61 9.74
C PRO A 153 -15.14 -3.68 10.32
N THR A 154 -14.48 -4.81 10.15
CA THR A 154 -13.08 -4.96 10.62
C THR A 154 -12.13 -4.05 9.87
N LEU A 155 -12.28 -3.94 8.55
CA LEU A 155 -11.44 -3.09 7.71
C LEU A 155 -11.67 -1.60 8.02
N GLU A 156 -12.91 -1.17 8.25
CA GLU A 156 -13.26 0.20 8.60
C GLU A 156 -12.63 0.62 9.93
N ILE A 157 -12.78 -0.22 10.97
CA ILE A 157 -12.16 0.02 12.28
C ILE A 157 -10.64 0.09 12.13
N LEU A 158 -10.04 -0.83 11.39
CA LEU A 158 -8.59 -0.87 11.17
C LEU A 158 -8.09 0.42 10.52
N ILE A 159 -8.73 0.88 9.45
CA ILE A 159 -8.33 2.11 8.76
C ILE A 159 -8.47 3.31 9.69
N THR A 160 -9.55 3.38 10.48
CA THR A 160 -9.76 4.44 11.45
C THR A 160 -8.65 4.49 12.50
N ILE A 161 -8.27 3.34 13.05
CA ILE A 161 -7.18 3.24 14.03
C ILE A 161 -5.84 3.68 13.37
N LEU A 162 -5.53 3.16 12.19
CA LEU A 162 -4.29 3.52 11.48
C LEU A 162 -4.20 5.02 11.19
N ARG A 163 -5.29 5.67 10.81
CA ARG A 163 -5.31 7.12 10.60
C ARG A 163 -5.03 7.92 11.87
N GLN A 164 -5.55 7.46 13.02
CA GLN A 164 -5.27 8.08 14.32
C GLN A 164 -3.83 7.84 14.78
N MET A 165 -3.30 6.64 14.56
CA MET A 165 -1.94 6.28 14.95
C MET A 165 -0.87 6.93 14.05
N LEU A 166 -1.18 7.13 12.77
CA LEU A 166 -0.25 7.54 11.73
C LEU A 166 -0.74 8.82 11.02
N PRO A 167 -0.94 9.95 11.74
CA PRO A 167 -1.59 11.14 11.18
C PRO A 167 -0.77 11.80 10.06
N SER A 168 0.53 11.54 9.99
CA SER A 168 1.43 12.07 8.95
C SER A 168 1.67 11.10 7.80
N ALA A 169 1.15 9.88 7.86
CA ALA A 169 1.31 8.91 6.78
C ALA A 169 0.41 9.24 5.59
N GLN A 170 0.91 8.97 4.39
CA GLN A 170 0.11 9.00 3.17
C GLN A 170 -0.73 7.72 3.07
N PHE A 171 -2.03 7.85 2.84
CA PHE A 171 -2.93 6.71 2.62
C PHE A 171 -3.31 6.59 1.15
N ILE A 172 -3.13 5.40 0.59
CA ILE A 172 -3.49 5.06 -0.80
C ILE A 172 -4.47 3.89 -0.75
N ALA A 173 -5.72 4.16 -1.05
CA ALA A 173 -6.76 3.13 -1.13
C ALA A 173 -7.02 2.75 -2.60
N LEU A 174 -6.82 1.48 -2.92
CA LEU A 174 -7.05 0.94 -4.26
C LEU A 174 -8.35 0.13 -4.27
N SER A 175 -9.19 0.38 -5.26
CA SER A 175 -10.51 -0.23 -5.38
C SER A 175 -10.80 -0.70 -6.80
N ALA A 176 -11.55 -1.78 -6.94
CA ALA A 176 -12.36 -1.95 -8.14
C ALA A 176 -13.38 -0.80 -8.23
N THR A 177 -14.04 -0.66 -9.37
CA THR A 177 -15.05 0.39 -9.55
C THR A 177 -16.16 0.27 -8.51
N ILE A 178 -16.35 1.33 -7.71
CA ILE A 178 -17.39 1.44 -6.67
C ILE A 178 -18.28 2.66 -6.95
N LYS A 179 -19.52 2.57 -6.49
CA LYS A 179 -20.51 3.67 -6.67
C LYS A 179 -20.32 4.84 -5.68
N ASN A 180 -19.63 4.62 -4.55
CA ASN A 180 -19.52 5.57 -3.43
C ASN A 180 -18.07 6.04 -3.20
N ASP A 181 -17.29 6.20 -4.26
CA ASP A 181 -15.88 6.61 -4.19
C ASP A 181 -15.69 8.03 -3.63
N GLU A 182 -16.64 8.94 -3.89
CA GLU A 182 -16.61 10.30 -3.30
C GLU A 182 -16.75 10.28 -1.77
N LEU A 183 -17.63 9.43 -1.24
CA LEU A 183 -17.82 9.30 0.21
C LEU A 183 -16.56 8.74 0.88
N LEU A 184 -15.97 7.71 0.27
CA LEU A 184 -14.74 7.09 0.73
C LEU A 184 -13.56 8.08 0.68
N SER A 185 -13.50 8.91 -0.37
CA SER A 185 -12.43 9.91 -0.51
C SER A 185 -12.50 11.05 0.52
N LYS A 186 -13.71 11.39 0.98
CA LYS A 186 -13.90 12.39 2.05
C LYS A 186 -13.59 11.81 3.43
N TRP A 187 -13.78 10.51 3.59
CA TRP A 187 -13.52 9.82 4.84
C TRP A 187 -12.02 9.50 5.01
N LEU A 188 -11.28 9.25 3.92
CA LEU A 188 -9.85 8.93 3.94
C LEU A 188 -8.98 10.20 3.89
#